data_0023256d968313e999c3fed86bf6a854
#
_entry.id   0023256d968313e999c3fed86bf6a854
#
_cell.length_a   1.000
_cell.length_b   1.000
_cell.length_c   1.000
_cell.angle_alpha   90.00
_cell.angle_beta   90.00
_cell.angle_gamma   90.00
#
_symmetry.space_group_name_H-M   'P 1'
#
loop_
_entity.id
_entity.type
_entity.pdbx_description
1 polymer ?
#
loop_
_entity_poly.entity_id
_entity_poly.type
_entity_poly.pdbx_seq_one_letter_code
_entity_poly.pdbx_strand_id
1 'polypeptide(L)'
;SREIFNTVRTLEMMQENITSQNKKMLFIVAPNKNSLYDYMPSNYRKSKDKSNWERLSQKMSNVSYIDAFDLFRSKKECYYYKRDTHWNDQGAYLVVEKAMDLLGRPLLDQKEPAVFEKNAMTGDLQRMLYPDSKPNESKLVLSNPQSQMITTTRSFEQPYIETNQPNGNGSLVMFRDSFANNMITHLSEQYQYAIYDKNIPYNLSAVDKYQADHVIIEIAERNLNLIQEYKPLFLSL
;
A
#
# COMPACT_ATOMS: atom_id res chain seq x y z
N SER A 1 12.77 -12.70 -17.20
CA SER A 1 13.82 -11.74 -17.55
C SER A 1 14.79 -11.59 -16.38
N ARG A 2 15.97 -11.07 -16.64
CA ARG A 2 16.99 -10.77 -15.60
C ARG A 2 16.44 -9.78 -14.56
N GLU A 3 15.64 -8.86 -14.99
CA GLU A 3 15.00 -7.85 -14.14
C GLU A 3 14.08 -8.48 -13.08
N ILE A 4 13.20 -9.37 -13.50
CA ILE A 4 12.30 -10.10 -12.55
C ILE A 4 13.14 -10.89 -11.53
N PHE A 5 14.19 -11.57 -11.99
CA PHE A 5 15.09 -12.31 -11.09
C PHE A 5 15.75 -11.38 -10.06
N ASN A 6 16.26 -10.24 -10.49
CA ASN A 6 16.89 -9.26 -9.61
C ASN A 6 15.90 -8.68 -8.60
N THR A 7 14.66 -8.37 -9.03
CA THR A 7 13.62 -7.88 -8.14
C THR A 7 13.26 -8.91 -7.07
N VAL A 8 13.05 -10.17 -7.47
CA VAL A 8 12.81 -11.28 -6.52
C VAL A 8 13.96 -11.39 -5.51
N ARG A 9 15.19 -11.42 -6.00
CA ARG A 9 16.37 -11.56 -5.13
C ARG A 9 16.48 -10.40 -4.14
N THR A 10 16.21 -9.17 -4.58
CA THR A 10 16.19 -8.00 -3.70
C THR A 10 15.13 -8.15 -2.60
N LEU A 11 13.91 -8.55 -2.95
CA LEU A 11 12.84 -8.77 -1.97
C LEU A 11 13.15 -9.92 -1.00
N GLU A 12 13.75 -11.02 -1.48
CA GLU A 12 14.21 -12.12 -0.62
C GLU A 12 15.27 -11.65 0.37
N MET A 13 16.25 -10.86 -0.07
CA MET A 13 17.29 -10.30 0.82
C MET A 13 16.68 -9.39 1.89
N MET A 14 15.68 -8.57 1.53
CA MET A 14 14.96 -7.74 2.50
C MET A 14 14.18 -8.61 3.49
N GLN A 15 13.47 -9.62 3.01
CA GLN A 15 12.76 -10.57 3.85
C GLN A 15 13.71 -11.29 4.82
N GLU A 16 14.81 -11.82 4.32
CA GLU A 16 15.84 -12.50 5.13
C GLU A 16 16.42 -11.56 6.21
N ASN A 17 16.77 -10.33 5.84
CA ASN A 17 17.30 -9.33 6.77
C ASN A 17 16.33 -9.01 7.91
N ILE A 18 15.05 -8.81 7.59
CA ILE A 18 14.02 -8.45 8.57
C ILE A 18 13.66 -9.64 9.46
N THR A 19 13.50 -10.84 8.87
CA THR A 19 13.12 -12.03 9.63
C THR A 19 14.24 -12.56 10.52
N SER A 20 15.51 -12.36 10.14
CA SER A 20 16.66 -12.71 11.00
C SER A 20 16.68 -11.95 12.33
N GLN A 21 15.96 -10.84 12.41
CA GLN A 21 15.79 -10.01 13.60
C GLN A 21 14.49 -10.34 14.38
N ASN A 22 13.83 -11.47 14.10
CA ASN A 22 12.53 -11.87 14.66
C ASN A 22 11.39 -10.87 14.34
N LYS A 23 11.50 -10.10 13.26
CA LYS A 23 10.50 -9.16 12.77
C LYS A 23 9.75 -9.75 11.57
N LYS A 24 8.57 -9.24 11.27
CA LYS A 24 7.80 -9.72 10.11
C LYS A 24 7.81 -8.68 9.00
N MET A 25 7.99 -9.15 7.78
CA MET A 25 7.88 -8.33 6.57
C MET A 25 6.70 -8.79 5.72
N LEU A 26 6.01 -7.83 5.09
CA LEU A 26 4.94 -8.08 4.15
C LEU A 26 5.12 -7.19 2.92
N PHE A 27 5.11 -7.79 1.73
CA PHE A 27 5.17 -7.08 0.46
C PHE A 27 3.78 -6.97 -0.16
N ILE A 28 3.43 -5.79 -0.66
CA ILE A 28 2.13 -5.48 -1.25
C ILE A 28 2.34 -4.79 -2.60
N VAL A 29 1.75 -5.34 -3.65
CA VAL A 29 1.67 -4.65 -4.94
C VAL A 29 0.26 -4.12 -5.14
N ALA A 30 0.14 -2.80 -5.21
CA ALA A 30 -1.11 -2.15 -5.54
C ALA A 30 -1.38 -2.27 -7.05
N PRO A 31 -2.43 -2.97 -7.48
CA PRO A 31 -2.73 -3.15 -8.89
C PRO A 31 -3.02 -1.83 -9.59
N ASN A 32 -2.61 -1.71 -10.84
CA ASN A 32 -3.14 -0.65 -11.67
C ASN A 32 -4.63 -0.90 -11.95
N LYS A 33 -5.44 0.13 -11.93
CA LYS A 33 -6.88 0.03 -12.16
C LYS A 33 -7.23 -0.69 -13.46
N ASN A 34 -6.49 -0.40 -14.54
CA ASN A 34 -6.69 -1.06 -15.84
C ASN A 34 -6.19 -2.51 -15.90
N SER A 35 -5.39 -2.95 -14.93
CA SER A 35 -5.00 -4.37 -14.80
C SER A 35 -6.11 -5.21 -14.18
N LEU A 36 -6.98 -4.59 -13.38
CA LEU A 36 -8.10 -5.25 -12.70
C LEU A 36 -9.40 -5.16 -13.50
N TYR A 37 -9.72 -3.98 -14.02
CA TYR A 37 -11.00 -3.68 -14.62
C TYR A 37 -10.85 -3.40 -16.10
N ASP A 38 -11.81 -3.83 -16.89
CA ASP A 38 -11.81 -3.65 -18.34
C ASP A 38 -12.50 -2.33 -18.74
N TYR A 39 -11.83 -1.21 -18.42
CA TYR A 39 -12.31 0.13 -18.75
C TYR A 39 -11.68 0.70 -20.03
N MET A 40 -10.87 -0.09 -20.71
CA MET A 40 -10.21 0.38 -21.93
C MET A 40 -11.20 0.44 -23.10
N PRO A 41 -11.17 1.50 -23.91
CA PRO A 41 -11.95 1.54 -25.14
C PRO A 41 -11.64 0.34 -26.04
N SER A 42 -12.62 -0.13 -26.80
CA SER A 42 -12.53 -1.37 -27.60
C SER A 42 -11.44 -1.37 -28.67
N ASN A 43 -10.94 -0.19 -29.05
CA ASN A 43 -9.81 -0.04 -29.97
C ASN A 43 -8.43 -0.27 -29.33
N TYR A 44 -8.35 -0.31 -28.00
CA TYR A 44 -7.15 -0.70 -27.27
C TYR A 44 -7.22 -2.15 -26.87
N ARG A 45 -6.27 -2.95 -27.33
CA ARG A 45 -6.19 -4.37 -26.93
C ARG A 45 -5.19 -4.51 -25.78
N LYS A 46 -5.59 -5.20 -24.72
CA LYS A 46 -4.64 -5.64 -23.71
C LYS A 46 -3.65 -6.62 -24.34
N SER A 47 -2.38 -6.50 -23.98
CA SER A 47 -1.41 -7.55 -24.34
C SER A 47 -1.86 -8.89 -23.75
N LYS A 48 -1.61 -9.96 -24.51
CA LYS A 48 -1.80 -11.34 -24.02
C LYS A 48 -0.62 -11.82 -23.18
N ASP A 49 0.45 -11.03 -23.12
CA ASP A 49 1.64 -11.37 -22.34
C ASP A 49 1.35 -11.22 -20.85
N LYS A 50 2.01 -12.04 -20.05
CA LYS A 50 1.97 -11.92 -18.61
C LYS A 50 2.49 -10.54 -18.17
N SER A 51 1.77 -9.90 -17.27
CA SER A 51 2.20 -8.65 -16.64
C SER A 51 3.49 -8.87 -15.83
N ASN A 52 4.15 -7.78 -15.46
CA ASN A 52 5.32 -7.86 -14.57
C ASN A 52 4.95 -8.46 -13.22
N TRP A 53 3.76 -8.15 -12.70
CA TRP A 53 3.25 -8.76 -11.47
C TRP A 53 3.10 -10.28 -11.60
N GLU A 54 2.41 -10.76 -12.64
CA GLU A 54 2.22 -12.19 -12.86
C GLU A 54 3.53 -12.97 -13.04
N ARG A 55 4.55 -12.34 -13.61
CA ARG A 55 5.89 -12.93 -13.72
C ARG A 55 6.65 -12.91 -12.39
N LEU A 56 6.46 -11.85 -11.60
CA LEU A 56 7.10 -11.68 -10.31
C LEU A 56 6.52 -12.64 -9.28
N SER A 57 5.19 -12.66 -9.11
CA SER A 57 4.49 -13.47 -8.11
C SER A 57 4.77 -14.96 -8.25
N GLN A 58 4.90 -15.47 -9.49
CA GLN A 58 5.25 -16.87 -9.76
C GLN A 58 6.66 -17.27 -9.27
N LYS A 59 7.50 -16.30 -8.93
CA LYS A 59 8.90 -16.54 -8.51
C LYS A 59 9.18 -16.16 -7.06
N MET A 60 8.22 -15.54 -6.38
CA MET A 60 8.36 -15.11 -4.98
C MET A 60 7.98 -16.22 -4.00
N SER A 61 8.75 -17.31 -3.96
CA SER A 61 8.49 -18.43 -3.03
C SER A 61 8.85 -18.12 -1.57
N ASN A 62 9.83 -17.23 -1.36
CA ASN A 62 10.40 -16.91 -0.04
C ASN A 62 10.07 -15.49 0.43
N VAL A 63 9.09 -14.84 -0.19
CA VAL A 63 8.63 -13.50 0.19
C VAL A 63 7.18 -13.59 0.65
N SER A 64 6.91 -13.10 1.83
CA SER A 64 5.53 -12.94 2.32
C SER A 64 4.86 -11.78 1.60
N TYR A 65 3.76 -12.01 0.89
CA TYR A 65 3.10 -10.96 0.12
C TYR A 65 1.57 -11.09 0.11
N ILE A 66 0.91 -9.98 -0.20
CA ILE A 66 -0.52 -9.95 -0.51
C ILE A 66 -0.70 -9.93 -2.02
N ASP A 67 -1.47 -10.88 -2.54
CA ASP A 67 -2.01 -10.79 -3.90
C ASP A 67 -3.28 -9.94 -3.91
N ALA A 68 -3.09 -8.61 -4.04
CA ALA A 68 -4.19 -7.67 -4.12
C ALA A 68 -4.99 -7.81 -5.42
N PHE A 69 -4.44 -8.42 -6.47
CA PHE A 69 -5.18 -8.71 -7.70
C PHE A 69 -6.25 -9.77 -7.43
N ASP A 70 -5.89 -10.87 -6.80
CA ASP A 70 -6.84 -11.93 -6.46
C ASP A 70 -7.84 -11.45 -5.42
N LEU A 71 -7.40 -10.66 -4.44
CA LEU A 71 -8.26 -10.07 -3.43
C LEU A 71 -9.39 -9.25 -4.07
N PHE A 72 -9.07 -8.39 -5.04
CA PHE A 72 -10.08 -7.54 -5.70
C PHE A 72 -10.89 -8.28 -6.77
N ARG A 73 -10.27 -9.18 -7.55
CA ARG A 73 -10.97 -9.97 -8.57
C ARG A 73 -12.03 -10.90 -7.97
N SER A 74 -11.83 -11.34 -6.74
CA SER A 74 -12.81 -12.17 -6.01
C SER A 74 -14.09 -11.43 -5.63
N LYS A 75 -14.11 -10.10 -5.78
CA LYS A 75 -15.23 -9.23 -5.38
C LYS A 75 -15.97 -8.69 -6.62
N LYS A 76 -17.26 -8.36 -6.42
CA LYS A 76 -18.09 -7.78 -7.50
C LYS A 76 -17.99 -6.26 -7.57
N GLU A 77 -17.64 -5.62 -6.46
CA GLU A 77 -17.58 -4.18 -6.32
C GLU A 77 -16.29 -3.62 -6.95
N CYS A 78 -16.36 -2.34 -7.34
CA CYS A 78 -15.18 -1.59 -7.78
C CYS A 78 -14.56 -0.86 -6.59
N TYR A 79 -13.36 -1.26 -6.24
CA TYR A 79 -12.59 -0.70 -5.10
C TYR A 79 -11.66 0.44 -5.48
N TYR A 80 -11.90 1.10 -6.62
CA TYR A 80 -11.15 2.25 -7.11
C TYR A 80 -12.07 3.45 -7.30
N TYR A 81 -11.52 4.65 -7.10
CA TYR A 81 -12.21 5.87 -7.47
C TYR A 81 -12.43 5.93 -8.98
N LYS A 82 -13.51 6.55 -9.42
CA LYS A 82 -13.87 6.56 -10.84
C LYS A 82 -12.91 7.39 -11.69
N ARG A 83 -12.49 8.55 -11.18
CA ARG A 83 -11.66 9.52 -11.89
C ARG A 83 -10.24 9.64 -11.33
N ASP A 84 -9.81 8.60 -10.65
CA ASP A 84 -8.51 8.51 -10.01
C ASP A 84 -7.85 7.16 -10.29
N THR A 85 -6.53 7.09 -10.23
CA THR A 85 -5.79 5.84 -10.42
C THR A 85 -5.76 4.97 -9.16
N HIS A 86 -6.03 5.55 -8.00
CA HIS A 86 -5.90 4.89 -6.72
C HIS A 86 -7.15 4.08 -6.34
N TRP A 87 -6.97 3.05 -5.55
CA TRP A 87 -8.07 2.43 -4.84
C TRP A 87 -8.77 3.42 -3.90
N ASN A 88 -10.03 3.16 -3.63
CA ASN A 88 -10.80 3.93 -2.66
C ASN A 88 -10.51 3.44 -1.23
N ASP A 89 -11.11 4.08 -0.25
CA ASP A 89 -10.91 3.76 1.16
C ASP A 89 -11.33 2.33 1.52
N GLN A 90 -12.39 1.81 0.93
CA GLN A 90 -12.81 0.42 1.11
C GLN A 90 -11.77 -0.57 0.55
N GLY A 91 -11.21 -0.27 -0.63
CA GLY A 91 -10.14 -1.09 -1.21
C GLY A 91 -8.90 -1.10 -0.35
N ALA A 92 -8.48 0.06 0.15
CA ALA A 92 -7.38 0.19 1.08
C ALA A 92 -7.63 -0.61 2.38
N TYR A 93 -8.84 -0.50 2.94
CA TYR A 93 -9.21 -1.23 4.15
C TYR A 93 -9.16 -2.76 3.97
N LEU A 94 -9.66 -3.29 2.85
CA LEU A 94 -9.55 -4.72 2.55
C LEU A 94 -8.10 -5.22 2.50
N VAL A 95 -7.19 -4.41 1.94
CA VAL A 95 -5.76 -4.74 1.93
C VAL A 95 -5.18 -4.69 3.32
N VAL A 96 -5.56 -3.70 4.15
CA VAL A 96 -5.14 -3.62 5.56
C VAL A 96 -5.66 -4.80 6.36
N GLU A 97 -6.94 -5.15 6.23
CA GLU A 97 -7.53 -6.32 6.89
C GLU A 97 -6.72 -7.60 6.56
N LYS A 98 -6.42 -7.81 5.27
CA LYS A 98 -5.60 -8.95 4.84
C LYS A 98 -4.17 -8.87 5.37
N ALA A 99 -3.58 -7.67 5.43
CA ALA A 99 -2.24 -7.47 6.00
C ALA A 99 -2.21 -7.83 7.48
N MET A 100 -3.18 -7.37 8.26
CA MET A 100 -3.25 -7.66 9.69
C MET A 100 -3.45 -9.16 9.96
N ASP A 101 -4.28 -9.84 9.15
CA ASP A 101 -4.44 -11.29 9.20
C ASP A 101 -3.10 -12.04 8.98
N LEU A 102 -2.38 -11.71 7.90
CA LEU A 102 -1.09 -12.33 7.58
C LEU A 102 0.01 -12.02 8.60
N LEU A 103 -0.03 -10.84 9.22
CA LEU A 103 0.88 -10.47 10.29
C LEU A 103 0.51 -11.15 11.63
N GLY A 104 -0.65 -11.84 11.69
CA GLY A 104 -1.12 -12.55 12.89
C GLY A 104 -1.60 -11.60 13.97
N ARG A 105 -2.15 -10.46 13.59
CA ARG A 105 -2.69 -9.45 14.51
C ARG A 105 -4.20 -9.28 14.29
N PRO A 106 -5.01 -9.39 15.33
CA PRO A 106 -6.43 -9.05 15.22
C PRO A 106 -6.58 -7.54 14.99
N LEU A 107 -7.56 -7.14 14.19
CA LEU A 107 -7.97 -5.75 14.11
C LEU A 107 -8.53 -5.32 15.48
N LEU A 108 -8.11 -4.14 15.95
CA LEU A 108 -8.52 -3.63 17.27
C LEU A 108 -9.97 -3.19 17.29
N ASP A 109 -10.45 -2.64 16.19
CA ASP A 109 -11.76 -2.00 16.12
C ASP A 109 -12.55 -2.42 14.89
N GLN A 110 -13.86 -2.45 15.03
CA GLN A 110 -14.79 -2.52 13.91
C GLN A 110 -14.96 -1.13 13.32
N LYS A 111 -14.94 -1.06 11.99
CA LYS A 111 -15.21 0.20 11.31
C LYS A 111 -16.70 0.53 11.35
N GLU A 112 -16.98 1.79 11.62
CA GLU A 112 -18.31 2.33 11.48
C GLU A 112 -18.77 2.26 10.01
N PRO A 113 -20.10 2.25 9.77
CA PRO A 113 -20.63 2.40 8.43
C PRO A 113 -20.01 3.60 7.73
N ALA A 114 -19.72 3.40 6.46
CA ALA A 114 -19.01 4.40 5.67
C ALA A 114 -19.73 5.74 5.61
N VAL A 115 -19.01 6.81 5.87
CA VAL A 115 -19.45 8.16 5.61
C VAL A 115 -19.23 8.47 4.14
N PHE A 116 -20.30 8.91 3.46
CA PHE A 116 -20.24 9.25 2.05
C PHE A 116 -20.16 10.78 1.88
N GLU A 117 -19.00 11.25 1.46
CA GLU A 117 -18.77 12.67 1.17
C GLU A 117 -18.94 12.92 -0.33
N LYS A 118 -19.98 13.68 -0.70
CA LYS A 118 -20.21 14.04 -2.11
C LYS A 118 -19.23 15.12 -2.57
N ASN A 119 -18.74 14.97 -3.82
CA ASN A 119 -17.84 15.94 -4.46
C ASN A 119 -16.67 16.36 -3.57
N ALA A 120 -16.09 15.40 -2.85
CA ALA A 120 -15.05 15.65 -1.85
C ALA A 120 -13.64 15.79 -2.44
N MET A 121 -13.41 15.24 -3.64
CA MET A 121 -12.09 15.26 -4.25
C MET A 121 -12.14 15.43 -5.77
N THR A 122 -11.02 15.90 -6.32
CA THR A 122 -10.71 15.84 -7.74
C THR A 122 -9.69 14.73 -7.95
N GLY A 123 -10.08 13.68 -8.66
CA GLY A 123 -9.19 12.56 -8.95
C GLY A 123 -7.94 12.96 -9.76
N ASP A 124 -6.87 12.19 -9.65
CA ASP A 124 -5.60 12.46 -10.35
C ASP A 124 -5.77 12.44 -11.88
N LEU A 125 -6.52 11.49 -12.44
CA LEU A 125 -6.83 11.42 -13.87
C LEU A 125 -7.64 12.65 -14.33
N GLN A 126 -8.55 13.11 -13.48
CA GLN A 126 -9.34 14.29 -13.80
C GLN A 126 -8.46 15.54 -13.81
N ARG A 127 -7.58 15.71 -12.82
CA ARG A 127 -6.64 16.85 -12.79
C ARG A 127 -5.68 16.86 -13.98
N MET A 128 -5.24 15.69 -14.41
CA MET A 128 -4.35 15.57 -15.59
C MET A 128 -5.04 16.01 -16.88
N LEU A 129 -6.34 15.72 -17.04
CA LEU A 129 -7.10 16.08 -18.23
C LEU A 129 -7.73 17.48 -18.15
N TYR A 130 -8.14 17.89 -16.95
CA TYR A 130 -8.88 19.11 -16.66
C TYR A 130 -8.36 19.76 -15.38
N PRO A 131 -7.21 20.46 -15.42
CA PRO A 131 -6.55 21.00 -14.22
C PRO A 131 -7.44 21.91 -13.37
N ASP A 132 -8.29 22.71 -14.00
CA ASP A 132 -9.17 23.68 -13.33
C ASP A 132 -10.54 23.11 -12.94
N SER A 133 -10.73 21.80 -13.07
CA SER A 133 -12.00 21.17 -12.74
C SER A 133 -12.27 21.19 -11.23
N LYS A 134 -13.55 21.43 -10.88
CA LYS A 134 -14.01 21.36 -9.48
C LYS A 134 -14.05 19.91 -8.99
N PRO A 135 -13.94 19.68 -7.67
CA PRO A 135 -14.15 18.37 -7.08
C PRO A 135 -15.51 17.79 -7.49
N ASN A 136 -15.50 16.56 -7.99
CA ASN A 136 -16.73 15.88 -8.41
C ASN A 136 -16.66 14.35 -8.21
N GLU A 137 -15.59 13.85 -7.57
CA GLU A 137 -15.50 12.49 -7.12
C GLU A 137 -16.02 12.39 -5.69
N SER A 138 -16.90 11.43 -5.44
CA SER A 138 -17.39 11.18 -4.10
C SER A 138 -16.39 10.28 -3.36
N LYS A 139 -16.20 10.60 -2.10
CA LYS A 139 -15.28 9.85 -1.22
C LYS A 139 -16.09 9.05 -0.21
N LEU A 140 -15.85 7.76 -0.15
CA LEU A 140 -16.32 6.89 0.90
C LEU A 140 -15.22 6.78 1.94
N VAL A 141 -15.50 7.16 3.16
CA VAL A 141 -14.54 7.13 4.27
C VAL A 141 -15.05 6.16 5.32
N LEU A 142 -14.27 5.14 5.61
CA LEU A 142 -14.50 4.29 6.76
C LEU A 142 -13.89 4.97 7.98
N SER A 143 -14.69 5.20 9.00
CA SER A 143 -14.26 5.89 10.21
C SER A 143 -14.20 4.96 11.40
N ASN A 144 -13.33 5.28 12.32
CA ASN A 144 -13.32 4.71 13.66
C ASN A 144 -13.51 5.84 14.68
N PRO A 145 -14.72 6.00 15.25
CA PRO A 145 -14.98 7.05 16.23
C PRO A 145 -14.16 6.93 17.52
N GLN A 146 -13.62 5.74 17.78
CA GLN A 146 -12.78 5.46 18.95
C GLN A 146 -11.30 5.76 18.70
N SER A 147 -10.93 6.14 17.47
CA SER A 147 -9.55 6.43 17.14
C SER A 147 -9.03 7.66 17.88
N GLN A 148 -7.90 7.47 18.56
CA GLN A 148 -7.14 8.54 19.22
C GLN A 148 -5.83 8.80 18.51
N MET A 149 -5.77 8.47 17.22
CA MET A 149 -4.57 8.63 16.41
C MET A 149 -4.11 10.08 16.36
N ILE A 150 -2.85 10.29 16.68
CA ILE A 150 -2.15 11.56 16.61
C ILE A 150 -1.16 11.49 15.44
N THR A 151 -1.14 12.52 14.61
CA THR A 151 -0.15 12.65 13.54
C THR A 151 0.40 14.08 13.49
N THR A 152 1.66 14.19 13.12
CA THR A 152 2.33 15.49 12.94
C THR A 152 2.02 16.13 11.59
N THR A 153 1.40 15.41 10.67
CA THR A 153 1.12 15.88 9.32
C THR A 153 -0.36 16.25 9.13
N ARG A 154 -0.57 17.23 8.25
CA ARG A 154 -1.91 17.61 7.77
C ARG A 154 -2.30 16.91 6.46
N SER A 155 -1.37 16.21 5.83
CA SER A 155 -1.59 15.57 4.54
C SER A 155 -0.79 14.28 4.43
N PHE A 156 -1.45 13.19 4.04
CA PHE A 156 -0.81 11.90 3.76
C PHE A 156 -0.04 11.87 2.44
N GLU A 157 -0.01 12.98 1.70
CA GLU A 157 0.90 13.16 0.56
C GLU A 157 2.35 13.42 0.97
N GLN A 158 2.62 13.78 2.21
CA GLN A 158 3.98 14.02 2.70
C GLN A 158 4.87 12.79 2.50
N PRO A 159 6.16 12.98 2.15
CA PRO A 159 7.07 11.87 1.92
C PRO A 159 7.37 11.05 3.18
N TYR A 160 7.29 11.68 4.34
CA TYR A 160 7.55 11.05 5.63
C TYR A 160 6.45 11.42 6.63
N ILE A 161 5.89 10.42 7.30
CA ILE A 161 4.78 10.58 8.24
C ILE A 161 5.04 9.71 9.46
N GLU A 162 4.79 10.27 10.61
CA GLU A 162 4.76 9.57 11.90
C GLU A 162 3.35 9.64 12.48
N THR A 163 2.88 8.53 13.01
CA THR A 163 1.62 8.47 13.73
C THR A 163 1.80 7.75 15.06
N ASN A 164 1.00 8.16 16.04
CA ASN A 164 0.92 7.55 17.35
C ASN A 164 -0.54 7.27 17.70
N GLN A 165 -0.84 6.07 18.16
CA GLN A 165 -2.15 5.66 18.65
C GLN A 165 -1.99 5.11 20.07
N PRO A 166 -2.38 5.86 21.12
CA PRO A 166 -2.16 5.44 22.50
C PRO A 166 -2.72 4.05 22.84
N ASN A 167 -3.84 3.68 22.21
CA ASN A 167 -4.48 2.38 22.39
C ASN A 167 -4.01 1.31 21.39
N GLY A 168 -3.09 1.67 20.47
CA GLY A 168 -2.47 0.74 19.55
C GLY A 168 -1.45 -0.16 20.22
N ASN A 169 -0.96 -1.15 19.51
CA ASN A 169 0.03 -2.08 20.03
C ASN A 169 1.16 -2.31 19.01
N GLY A 170 2.40 -2.28 19.50
CA GLY A 170 3.59 -2.50 18.67
C GLY A 170 3.87 -1.38 17.67
N SER A 171 4.81 -1.64 16.78
CA SER A 171 5.37 -0.62 15.89
C SER A 171 5.44 -1.09 14.44
N LEU A 172 5.23 -0.16 13.51
CA LEU A 172 5.25 -0.37 12.07
C LEU A 172 6.23 0.58 11.38
N VAL A 173 7.04 0.06 10.49
CA VAL A 173 7.68 0.84 9.42
C VAL A 173 7.08 0.42 8.08
N MET A 174 6.54 1.37 7.33
CA MET A 174 5.99 1.14 6.01
C MET A 174 6.72 1.97 4.97
N PHE A 175 7.40 1.29 4.05
CA PHE A 175 7.88 1.89 2.80
C PHE A 175 6.74 1.84 1.79
N ARG A 176 6.47 2.97 1.14
CA ARG A 176 5.21 3.12 0.41
C ARG A 176 5.30 4.04 -0.80
N ASP A 177 4.29 4.00 -1.64
CA ASP A 177 4.00 5.08 -2.58
C ASP A 177 2.65 5.76 -2.28
N SER A 178 2.05 6.43 -3.26
CA SER A 178 0.80 7.17 -3.07
C SER A 178 -0.44 6.29 -2.85
N PHE A 179 -0.41 5.02 -3.25
CA PHE A 179 -1.53 4.11 -3.02
C PHE A 179 -1.76 3.87 -1.53
N ALA A 180 -0.69 3.83 -0.74
CA ALA A 180 -0.81 3.67 0.71
C ALA A 180 -1.44 4.88 1.43
N ASN A 181 -1.62 6.04 0.78
CA ASN A 181 -2.25 7.19 1.43
C ASN A 181 -3.59 6.82 2.09
N ASN A 182 -4.40 5.99 1.43
CA ASN A 182 -5.67 5.52 1.99
C ASN A 182 -5.51 4.37 3.02
N MET A 183 -4.32 3.79 3.16
CA MET A 183 -4.04 2.76 4.17
C MET A 183 -3.58 3.35 5.50
N ILE A 184 -3.01 4.57 5.49
CA ILE A 184 -2.33 5.17 6.64
C ILE A 184 -3.25 5.23 7.86
N THR A 185 -4.46 5.77 7.72
CA THR A 185 -5.41 5.86 8.84
C THR A 185 -5.71 4.49 9.42
N HIS A 186 -6.03 3.52 8.56
CA HIS A 186 -6.42 2.19 8.99
C HIS A 186 -5.29 1.42 9.69
N LEU A 187 -4.06 1.55 9.19
CA LEU A 187 -2.88 0.94 9.82
C LEU A 187 -2.51 1.67 11.12
N SER A 188 -2.53 3.01 11.12
CA SER A 188 -2.17 3.80 12.29
C SER A 188 -3.08 3.56 13.49
N GLU A 189 -4.32 3.18 13.27
CA GLU A 189 -5.24 2.80 14.33
C GLU A 189 -4.88 1.46 15.00
N GLN A 190 -4.07 0.63 14.36
CA GLN A 190 -3.67 -0.68 14.84
C GLN A 190 -2.34 -0.67 15.61
N TYR A 191 -1.48 0.31 15.32
CA TYR A 191 -0.13 0.37 15.88
C TYR A 191 0.02 1.53 16.86
N GLN A 192 0.69 1.26 17.98
CA GLN A 192 1.04 2.32 18.93
C GLN A 192 1.90 3.38 18.24
N TYR A 193 2.83 2.95 17.39
CA TYR A 193 3.70 3.83 16.63
C TYR A 193 3.87 3.35 15.20
N ALA A 194 3.71 4.23 14.23
CA ALA A 194 3.93 3.88 12.83
C ALA A 194 4.65 4.99 12.05
N ILE A 195 5.56 4.54 11.21
CA ILE A 195 6.34 5.34 10.26
C ILE A 195 5.93 4.97 8.85
N TYR A 196 5.70 5.98 8.03
CA TYR A 196 5.38 5.85 6.60
C TYR A 196 6.37 6.66 5.79
N ASP A 197 7.16 5.98 4.95
CA ASP A 197 8.25 6.58 4.18
C ASP A 197 8.07 6.34 2.68
N LYS A 198 8.00 7.42 1.88
CA LYS A 198 7.94 7.40 0.41
C LYS A 198 9.33 7.47 -0.23
N ASN A 199 10.38 7.67 0.54
CA ASN A 199 11.70 7.88 -0.04
C ASN A 199 12.25 6.58 -0.68
N ILE A 200 12.91 6.74 -1.80
CA ILE A 200 13.62 5.68 -2.52
C ILE A 200 15.08 6.11 -2.66
N PRO A 201 16.05 5.23 -2.38
CA PRO A 201 15.94 3.83 -1.98
C PRO A 201 15.35 3.62 -0.58
N TYR A 202 14.71 2.48 -0.36
CA TYR A 202 14.21 2.10 0.96
C TYR A 202 15.36 1.94 1.95
N ASN A 203 15.29 2.67 3.06
CA ASN A 203 16.32 2.63 4.09
C ASN A 203 15.91 1.70 5.25
N LEU A 204 16.37 0.45 5.22
CA LEU A 204 16.02 -0.54 6.23
C LEU A 204 16.58 -0.22 7.63
N SER A 205 17.51 0.75 7.77
CA SER A 205 17.94 1.20 9.09
C SER A 205 16.80 1.80 9.93
N ALA A 206 15.73 2.25 9.27
CA ALA A 206 14.52 2.71 9.95
C ALA A 206 13.88 1.61 10.81
N VAL A 207 13.99 0.35 10.39
CA VAL A 207 13.43 -0.79 11.11
C VAL A 207 14.01 -0.93 12.52
N ASP A 208 15.32 -0.74 12.66
CA ASP A 208 16.00 -0.78 13.95
C ASP A 208 15.85 0.53 14.71
N LYS A 209 16.00 1.64 14.00
CA LYS A 209 15.85 2.98 14.60
C LYS A 209 14.52 3.15 15.33
N TYR A 210 13.44 2.63 14.74
CA TYR A 210 12.09 2.75 15.29
C TYR A 210 11.62 1.48 16.00
N GLN A 211 12.51 0.50 16.19
CA GLN A 211 12.21 -0.78 16.85
C GLN A 211 10.95 -1.42 16.28
N ALA A 212 10.83 -1.44 14.95
CA ALA A 212 9.63 -1.93 14.28
C ALA A 212 9.43 -3.43 14.52
N ASP A 213 8.22 -3.81 14.91
CA ASP A 213 7.80 -5.22 14.96
C ASP A 213 7.46 -5.74 13.58
N HIS A 214 6.87 -4.86 12.77
CA HIS A 214 6.41 -5.18 11.42
C HIS A 214 6.95 -4.19 10.39
N VAL A 215 7.22 -4.72 9.21
CA VAL A 215 7.63 -3.94 8.03
C VAL A 215 6.67 -4.23 6.90
N ILE A 216 6.09 -3.20 6.32
CA ILE A 216 5.28 -3.31 5.10
C ILE A 216 6.00 -2.56 3.98
N ILE A 217 6.09 -3.19 2.81
CA ILE A 217 6.57 -2.56 1.59
C ILE A 217 5.43 -2.55 0.61
N GLU A 218 4.89 -1.39 0.32
CA GLU A 218 3.82 -1.21 -0.65
C GLU A 218 4.34 -0.45 -1.86
N ILE A 219 4.01 -0.93 -3.05
CA ILE A 219 4.38 -0.29 -4.31
C ILE A 219 3.30 -0.53 -5.38
N ALA A 220 3.01 0.49 -6.17
CA ALA A 220 2.13 0.34 -7.33
C ALA A 220 2.74 -0.56 -8.40
N GLU A 221 1.91 -1.35 -9.06
CA GLU A 221 2.32 -2.27 -10.15
C GLU A 221 3.20 -1.58 -11.21
N ARG A 222 2.85 -0.34 -11.56
CA ARG A 222 3.61 0.46 -12.55
C ARG A 222 5.01 0.87 -12.09
N ASN A 223 5.28 0.80 -10.79
CA ASN A 223 6.52 1.22 -10.15
C ASN A 223 7.43 0.05 -9.76
N LEU A 224 7.07 -1.19 -10.09
CA LEU A 224 7.83 -2.39 -9.69
C LEU A 224 9.30 -2.38 -10.13
N ASN A 225 9.62 -1.67 -11.22
CA ASN A 225 11.00 -1.50 -11.68
C ASN A 225 11.89 -0.74 -10.67
N LEU A 226 11.29 0.14 -9.84
CA LEU A 226 12.03 0.94 -8.87
C LEU A 226 12.74 0.08 -7.81
N ILE A 227 12.20 -1.09 -7.47
CA ILE A 227 12.86 -2.02 -6.53
C ILE A 227 14.21 -2.51 -7.07
N GLN A 228 14.32 -2.65 -8.38
CA GLN A 228 15.56 -3.05 -9.02
C GLN A 228 16.49 -1.87 -9.25
N GLU A 229 15.96 -0.74 -9.68
CA GLU A 229 16.73 0.46 -10.00
C GLU A 229 17.35 1.08 -8.75
N TYR A 230 16.62 1.07 -7.64
CA TYR A 230 17.02 1.66 -6.37
C TYR A 230 17.12 0.59 -5.29
N LYS A 231 18.32 -0.01 -5.22
CA LYS A 231 18.58 -1.07 -4.23
C LYS A 231 18.39 -0.54 -2.81
N PRO A 232 17.70 -1.30 -1.93
CA PRO A 232 17.49 -0.88 -0.55
C PRO A 232 18.83 -0.73 0.18
N LEU A 233 18.86 0.21 1.10
CA LEU A 233 19.99 0.42 1.99
C LEU A 233 19.83 -0.51 3.19
N PHE A 234 20.74 -1.46 3.33
CA PHE A 234 20.83 -2.32 4.51
C PHE A 234 21.70 -1.63 5.55
N LEU A 235 21.48 -1.95 6.81
CA LEU A 235 22.45 -1.58 7.85
C LEU A 235 23.82 -2.14 7.49
N SER A 236 24.85 -1.31 7.53
CA SER A 236 26.21 -1.79 7.71
C SER A 236 26.28 -2.44 9.09
N LEU A 237 26.52 -3.73 9.10
CA LEU A 237 26.90 -4.47 10.30
C LEU A 237 28.10 -3.81 10.99
#